data_b505a3d687a0c3df462e24db8550ef16
#
_entry.id   b505a3d687a0c3df462e24db8550ef16
#
_cell.length_a   1.000
_cell.length_b   1.000
_cell.length_c   1.000
_cell.angle_alpha   90.00
_cell.angle_beta   90.00
_cell.angle_gamma   90.00
#
_symmetry.space_group_name_H-M   'P 1'
#
loop_
_entity.id
_entity.type
_entity.pdbx_description
1 polymer ?
#
loop_
_entity_poly.entity_id
_entity_poly.type
_entity_poly.pdbx_seq_one_letter_code
_entity_poly.pdbx_strand_id
1 'polypeptide(L)'
;LVISSVNFLPHWLNWNFTGYDQKNDWSDITNLYSELNQLEPGRIMWEPNSDLNKYGTPMVLMTIPMFTNHESVEGLYFDSSITTPFHFVTVSGLAESPSNPVGGLSYINGDFDRGVRYMKELGVDYFISYTESIKDKAIMSDELEMLFQSSPFTVFKLFSDKVEVVDAELVNFTQPE
;
A
#
# COMPACT_ATOMS: atom_id res chain seq x y z
N LEU A 1 -39.92 -13.10 18.25
CA LEU A 1 -39.97 -11.62 18.08
C LEU A 1 -38.59 -10.95 18.11
N VAL A 2 -37.56 -11.54 18.73
CA VAL A 2 -36.19 -10.96 18.76
C VAL A 2 -35.41 -11.25 17.46
N ILE A 3 -35.71 -12.38 16.78
CA ILE A 3 -34.97 -12.80 15.57
C ILE A 3 -35.29 -11.91 14.35
N SER A 4 -36.47 -11.31 14.27
CA SER A 4 -36.85 -10.45 13.15
C SER A 4 -36.22 -9.05 13.17
N SER A 5 -35.60 -8.67 14.29
CA SER A 5 -34.99 -7.34 14.46
C SER A 5 -33.48 -7.31 14.17
N VAL A 6 -32.85 -8.47 13.88
CA VAL A 6 -31.39 -8.58 13.73
C VAL A 6 -31.05 -9.06 12.32
N ASN A 7 -31.48 -8.29 11.30
CA ASN A 7 -31.04 -8.54 9.92
C ASN A 7 -29.54 -8.31 9.72
N PHE A 8 -28.90 -7.56 10.60
CA PHE A 8 -27.48 -7.29 10.57
C PHE A 8 -26.62 -8.55 10.75
N LEU A 9 -26.95 -9.39 11.72
CA LEU A 9 -26.11 -10.56 12.08
C LEU A 9 -25.91 -11.58 10.93
N PRO A 10 -26.95 -11.99 10.19
CA PRO A 10 -26.79 -12.87 9.03
C PRO A 10 -25.93 -12.24 7.93
N HIS A 11 -26.10 -10.95 7.63
CA HIS A 11 -25.29 -10.24 6.65
C HIS A 11 -23.83 -10.16 7.09
N TRP A 12 -23.60 -9.82 8.35
CA TRP A 12 -22.26 -9.74 8.93
C TRP A 12 -21.55 -11.10 8.92
N LEU A 13 -22.23 -12.16 9.32
CA LEU A 13 -21.71 -13.52 9.26
C LEU A 13 -21.37 -13.93 7.83
N ASN A 14 -22.30 -13.74 6.90
CA ASN A 14 -22.06 -14.06 5.50
C ASN A 14 -20.84 -13.30 4.96
N TRP A 15 -20.74 -11.99 5.23
CA TRP A 15 -19.61 -11.20 4.79
C TRP A 15 -18.27 -11.70 5.34
N ASN A 16 -18.20 -12.00 6.64
CA ASN A 16 -16.94 -12.37 7.29
C ASN A 16 -16.50 -13.81 7.03
N PHE A 17 -17.45 -14.72 6.79
CA PHE A 17 -17.15 -16.14 6.54
C PHE A 17 -17.16 -16.53 5.06
N THR A 18 -17.49 -15.62 4.17
CA THR A 18 -17.34 -15.82 2.73
C THR A 18 -15.89 -15.53 2.33
N GLY A 19 -15.26 -16.47 1.62
CA GLY A 19 -13.87 -16.30 1.14
C GLY A 19 -13.70 -15.08 0.23
N TYR A 20 -12.47 -14.64 0.04
CA TYR A 20 -12.15 -13.49 -0.83
C TYR A 20 -12.64 -13.70 -2.26
N ASP A 21 -12.49 -14.90 -2.79
CA ASP A 21 -12.94 -15.32 -4.13
C ASP A 21 -14.45 -15.20 -4.35
N GLN A 22 -15.22 -15.12 -3.27
CA GLN A 22 -16.66 -14.93 -3.28
C GLN A 22 -17.10 -13.47 -3.10
N LYS A 23 -16.15 -12.56 -2.91
CA LYS A 23 -16.45 -11.13 -2.84
C LYS A 23 -16.76 -10.59 -4.23
N ASN A 24 -17.66 -9.61 -4.29
CA ASN A 24 -17.91 -8.88 -5.51
C ASN A 24 -16.59 -8.22 -5.96
N ASP A 25 -16.39 -8.13 -7.25
CA ASP A 25 -15.23 -7.47 -7.85
C ASP A 25 -13.85 -8.09 -7.50
N TRP A 26 -13.80 -9.32 -6.93
CA TRP A 26 -12.52 -9.99 -6.67
C TRP A 26 -11.67 -10.16 -7.94
N SER A 27 -12.30 -10.17 -9.11
CA SER A 27 -11.63 -10.18 -10.41
C SER A 27 -10.67 -9.00 -10.59
N ASP A 28 -10.95 -7.82 -10.00
CA ASP A 28 -10.06 -6.65 -10.09
C ASP A 28 -8.70 -6.96 -9.43
N ILE A 29 -8.76 -7.65 -8.28
CA ILE A 29 -7.57 -8.06 -7.52
C ILE A 29 -6.78 -9.14 -8.27
N THR A 30 -7.47 -10.15 -8.82
CA THR A 30 -6.81 -11.23 -9.58
C THR A 30 -6.18 -10.73 -10.87
N ASN A 31 -6.82 -9.79 -11.55
CA ASN A 31 -6.28 -9.14 -12.74
C ASN A 31 -5.02 -8.33 -12.38
N LEU A 32 -5.08 -7.51 -11.32
CA LEU A 32 -3.93 -6.77 -10.83
C LEU A 32 -2.74 -7.71 -10.52
N TYR A 33 -2.99 -8.81 -9.81
CA TYR A 33 -1.92 -9.77 -9.46
C TYR A 33 -1.34 -10.48 -10.68
N SER A 34 -2.18 -10.77 -11.67
CA SER A 34 -1.73 -11.37 -12.94
C SER A 34 -0.76 -10.46 -13.69
N GLU A 35 -1.05 -9.16 -13.74
CA GLU A 35 -0.18 -8.17 -14.38
C GLU A 35 1.11 -7.92 -13.56
N LEU A 36 1.00 -7.83 -12.22
CA LEU A 36 2.16 -7.68 -11.35
C LEU A 36 3.15 -8.85 -11.51
N ASN A 37 2.67 -10.08 -11.68
CA ASN A 37 3.52 -11.25 -11.89
C ASN A 37 4.32 -11.23 -13.20
N GLN A 38 4.02 -10.31 -14.12
CA GLN A 38 4.79 -10.11 -15.35
C GLN A 38 5.95 -9.12 -15.17
N LEU A 39 5.99 -8.40 -14.03
CA LEU A 39 7.06 -7.48 -13.70
C LEU A 39 8.22 -8.19 -13.01
N GLU A 40 9.39 -7.55 -13.05
CA GLU A 40 10.53 -7.97 -12.23
C GLU A 40 10.17 -7.86 -10.74
N PRO A 41 10.62 -8.82 -9.91
CA PRO A 41 10.38 -8.77 -8.47
C PRO A 41 10.85 -7.44 -7.86
N GLY A 42 10.04 -6.87 -6.98
CA GLY A 42 10.34 -5.61 -6.33
C GLY A 42 9.40 -5.35 -5.15
N ARG A 43 9.68 -4.30 -4.42
CA ARG A 43 8.89 -3.91 -3.25
C ARG A 43 7.78 -2.97 -3.67
N ILE A 44 6.56 -3.30 -3.23
CA ILE A 44 5.35 -2.57 -3.57
C ILE A 44 4.83 -1.77 -2.37
N MET A 45 4.38 -0.55 -2.65
CA MET A 45 3.56 0.27 -1.77
C MET A 45 2.28 0.68 -2.50
N TRP A 46 1.21 0.93 -1.77
CA TRP A 46 -0.07 1.32 -2.37
C TRP A 46 -0.71 2.47 -1.63
N GLU A 47 -1.66 3.11 -2.30
CA GLU A 47 -2.55 4.09 -1.70
C GLU A 47 -3.57 3.38 -0.79
N PRO A 48 -3.55 3.62 0.54
CA PRO A 48 -4.58 3.09 1.42
C PRO A 48 -5.90 3.82 1.19
N ASN A 49 -6.99 3.05 1.09
CA ASN A 49 -8.33 3.59 0.93
C ASN A 49 -9.36 2.67 1.60
N SER A 50 -10.32 3.28 2.33
CA SER A 50 -11.40 2.55 2.99
C SER A 50 -12.31 1.79 2.02
N ASP A 51 -12.44 2.27 0.77
CA ASP A 51 -13.30 1.67 -0.26
C ASP A 51 -12.77 0.32 -0.76
N LEU A 52 -11.48 0.01 -0.50
CA LEU A 52 -10.92 -1.33 -0.73
C LEU A 52 -11.62 -2.39 0.12
N ASN A 53 -12.40 -2.00 1.16
CA ASN A 53 -13.21 -2.93 1.94
C ASN A 53 -14.21 -3.73 1.11
N LYS A 54 -14.59 -3.26 -0.08
CA LYS A 54 -15.43 -4.04 -1.01
C LYS A 54 -14.83 -5.41 -1.38
N TYR A 55 -13.52 -5.54 -1.34
CA TYR A 55 -12.79 -6.78 -1.57
C TYR A 55 -12.64 -7.67 -0.32
N GLY A 56 -13.24 -7.28 0.81
CA GLY A 56 -13.23 -8.02 2.07
C GLY A 56 -12.51 -7.31 3.22
N THR A 57 -11.54 -6.47 2.92
CA THR A 57 -10.81 -5.63 3.90
C THR A 57 -10.16 -4.44 3.19
N PRO A 58 -10.02 -3.28 3.85
CA PRO A 58 -9.21 -2.17 3.33
C PRO A 58 -7.73 -2.56 3.11
N MET A 59 -7.28 -3.62 3.77
CA MET A 59 -5.91 -4.13 3.72
C MET A 59 -5.72 -5.26 2.69
N VAL A 60 -6.61 -5.38 1.71
CA VAL A 60 -6.59 -6.51 0.73
C VAL A 60 -5.24 -6.65 0.02
N LEU A 61 -4.56 -5.53 -0.28
CA LEU A 61 -3.28 -5.54 -0.99
C LEU A 61 -2.11 -6.07 -0.13
N MET A 62 -2.27 -6.25 1.19
CA MET A 62 -1.31 -6.98 2.01
C MET A 62 -1.16 -8.45 1.58
N THR A 63 -2.06 -8.97 0.77
CA THR A 63 -1.97 -10.32 0.20
C THR A 63 -1.08 -10.41 -1.03
N ILE A 64 -0.55 -9.30 -1.55
CA ILE A 64 0.37 -9.27 -2.70
C ILE A 64 1.49 -10.32 -2.58
N PRO A 65 2.25 -10.42 -1.47
CA PRO A 65 3.34 -11.40 -1.36
C PRO A 65 2.87 -12.86 -1.32
N MET A 66 1.58 -13.10 -1.11
CA MET A 66 1.00 -14.47 -1.12
C MET A 66 0.68 -14.96 -2.53
N PHE A 67 0.39 -14.06 -3.45
CA PHE A 67 -0.10 -14.36 -4.80
C PHE A 67 0.80 -13.88 -5.92
N THR A 68 1.84 -13.12 -5.57
CA THR A 68 2.83 -12.59 -6.52
C THR A 68 4.24 -12.84 -6.03
N ASN A 69 5.24 -12.56 -6.90
CA ASN A 69 6.66 -12.63 -6.56
C ASN A 69 7.21 -11.30 -5.99
N HIS A 70 6.32 -10.41 -5.55
CA HIS A 70 6.68 -9.10 -5.01
C HIS A 70 6.66 -9.07 -3.49
N GLU A 71 7.51 -8.20 -2.91
CA GLU A 71 7.46 -7.83 -1.50
C GLU A 71 6.49 -6.65 -1.31
N SER A 72 6.01 -6.45 -0.08
CA SER A 72 5.25 -5.26 0.26
C SER A 72 5.79 -4.58 1.50
N VAL A 73 5.63 -3.25 1.59
CA VAL A 73 6.01 -2.47 2.79
C VAL A 73 5.01 -2.66 3.94
N GLU A 74 3.84 -3.19 3.65
CA GLU A 74 2.82 -3.53 4.63
C GLU A 74 2.62 -5.04 4.69
N GLY A 75 2.40 -5.55 5.87
CA GLY A 75 2.11 -6.95 6.13
C GLY A 75 1.36 -7.13 7.44
N LEU A 76 0.99 -8.36 7.79
CA LEU A 76 0.14 -8.67 8.93
C LEU A 76 0.65 -8.10 10.28
N TYR A 77 1.96 -7.97 10.43
CA TYR A 77 2.61 -7.49 11.66
C TYR A 77 3.42 -6.21 11.46
N PHE A 78 3.12 -5.43 10.42
CA PHE A 78 3.88 -4.23 10.13
C PHE A 78 3.84 -3.20 11.28
N ASP A 79 2.77 -3.15 12.05
CA ASP A 79 2.63 -2.29 13.24
C ASP A 79 3.71 -2.54 14.31
N SER A 80 4.31 -3.72 14.31
CA SER A 80 5.39 -4.09 15.22
C SER A 80 6.79 -3.75 14.70
N SER A 81 6.88 -3.20 13.48
CA SER A 81 8.16 -2.81 12.88
C SER A 81 8.63 -1.48 13.43
N ILE A 82 9.95 -1.34 13.62
CA ILE A 82 10.60 -0.09 14.00
C ILE A 82 10.40 1.02 12.93
N THR A 83 10.14 0.64 11.68
CA THR A 83 9.91 1.56 10.56
C THR A 83 8.46 2.02 10.43
N THR A 84 7.54 1.47 11.21
CA THR A 84 6.10 1.77 11.13
C THR A 84 5.77 3.27 11.24
N PRO A 85 6.36 4.06 12.17
CA PRO A 85 6.09 5.49 12.23
C PRO A 85 6.46 6.20 10.92
N PHE A 86 7.59 5.84 10.30
CA PHE A 86 8.01 6.40 9.03
C PHE A 86 7.09 5.98 7.88
N HIS A 87 6.63 4.73 7.88
CA HIS A 87 5.63 4.24 6.94
C HIS A 87 4.34 5.08 7.01
N PHE A 88 3.79 5.33 8.19
CA PHE A 88 2.58 6.16 8.33
C PHE A 88 2.78 7.61 7.84
N VAL A 89 3.95 8.18 8.10
CA VAL A 89 4.29 9.51 7.57
C VAL A 89 4.34 9.48 6.04
N THR A 90 4.98 8.48 5.43
CA THR A 90 5.07 8.30 3.98
C THR A 90 3.69 8.19 3.35
N VAL A 91 2.87 7.28 3.86
CA VAL A 91 1.50 7.03 3.37
C VAL A 91 0.62 8.27 3.48
N SER A 92 0.84 9.12 4.48
CA SER A 92 0.06 10.34 4.64
C SER A 92 0.24 11.33 3.47
N GLY A 93 1.35 11.27 2.75
CA GLY A 93 1.56 12.05 1.53
C GLY A 93 0.95 11.41 0.28
N LEU A 94 0.78 10.09 0.30
CA LEU A 94 0.41 9.28 -0.86
C LEU A 94 -1.09 8.94 -0.94
N ALA A 95 -1.86 9.30 0.06
CA ALA A 95 -3.29 9.01 0.15
C ALA A 95 -4.12 10.27 -0.01
N GLU A 96 -5.28 10.15 -0.67
CA GLU A 96 -6.26 11.23 -0.75
C GLU A 96 -6.85 11.54 0.64
N SER A 97 -7.12 10.50 1.42
CA SER A 97 -7.70 10.60 2.77
C SER A 97 -6.86 9.78 3.76
N PRO A 98 -5.70 10.29 4.19
CA PRO A 98 -4.79 9.54 5.05
C PRO A 98 -5.37 9.32 6.45
N SER A 99 -5.18 8.09 6.95
CA SER A 99 -5.49 7.74 8.34
C SER A 99 -4.27 8.00 9.21
N ASN A 100 -4.17 9.09 9.91
CA ASN A 100 -3.03 9.44 10.76
C ASN A 100 -3.14 8.77 12.16
N PRO A 101 -2.86 7.45 12.30
CA PRO A 101 -3.25 6.68 13.47
C PRO A 101 -2.40 6.95 14.72
N VAL A 102 -1.19 7.46 14.54
CA VAL A 102 -0.23 7.68 15.64
C VAL A 102 -0.12 9.17 15.95
N GLY A 103 -0.51 9.56 17.16
CA GLY A 103 -0.37 10.95 17.61
C GLY A 103 1.09 11.39 17.72
N GLY A 104 1.36 12.66 17.40
CA GLY A 104 2.68 13.27 17.57
C GLY A 104 3.66 13.05 16.42
N LEU A 105 3.29 12.31 15.36
CA LEU A 105 4.10 12.23 14.15
C LEU A 105 3.91 13.48 13.27
N SER A 106 4.97 13.87 12.58
CA SER A 106 4.96 14.99 11.62
C SER A 106 4.44 14.51 10.27
N TYR A 107 3.13 14.29 10.17
CA TYR A 107 2.48 13.89 8.93
C TYR A 107 2.64 14.93 7.81
N ILE A 108 2.73 14.42 6.58
CA ILE A 108 2.94 15.24 5.37
C ILE A 108 1.69 15.27 4.47
N ASN A 109 0.53 15.20 5.05
CA ASN A 109 -0.77 15.09 4.38
C ASN A 109 -0.86 15.93 3.10
N GLY A 110 -1.07 15.25 1.96
CA GLY A 110 -1.24 15.87 0.65
C GLY A 110 0.06 16.31 -0.05
N ASP A 111 1.21 16.22 0.61
CA ASP A 111 2.54 16.47 0.01
C ASP A 111 3.01 15.21 -0.73
N PHE A 112 2.48 15.00 -1.94
CA PHE A 112 2.72 13.80 -2.74
C PHE A 112 4.20 13.64 -3.11
N ASP A 113 4.87 14.72 -3.51
CA ASP A 113 6.28 14.68 -3.93
C ASP A 113 7.19 14.25 -2.76
N ARG A 114 6.86 14.68 -1.56
CA ARG A 114 7.57 14.25 -0.35
C ARG A 114 7.27 12.79 -0.03
N GLY A 115 6.04 12.34 -0.23
CA GLY A 115 5.66 10.94 -0.11
C GLY A 115 6.46 10.06 -1.08
N VAL A 116 6.62 10.49 -2.33
CA VAL A 116 7.43 9.78 -3.34
C VAL A 116 8.89 9.68 -2.92
N ARG A 117 9.50 10.77 -2.42
CA ARG A 117 10.88 10.71 -1.89
C ARG A 117 11.01 9.71 -0.75
N TYR A 118 10.04 9.66 0.16
CA TYR A 118 10.06 8.73 1.28
C TYR A 118 9.85 7.27 0.84
N MET A 119 9.08 7.03 -0.24
CA MET A 119 9.02 5.70 -0.85
C MET A 119 10.39 5.23 -1.32
N LYS A 120 11.19 6.11 -1.94
CA LYS A 120 12.57 5.78 -2.37
C LYS A 120 13.44 5.37 -1.17
N GLU A 121 13.35 6.09 -0.05
CA GLU A 121 14.08 5.76 1.18
C GLU A 121 13.64 4.41 1.79
N LEU A 122 12.39 4.01 1.59
CA LEU A 122 11.87 2.70 1.97
C LEU A 122 12.25 1.58 0.97
N GLY A 123 12.94 1.93 -0.12
CA GLY A 123 13.32 0.98 -1.17
C GLY A 123 12.13 0.43 -1.92
N VAL A 124 11.11 1.25 -2.16
CA VAL A 124 9.92 0.90 -2.96
C VAL A 124 10.28 0.98 -4.44
N ASP A 125 9.94 -0.07 -5.18
CA ASP A 125 10.10 -0.13 -6.63
C ASP A 125 8.83 0.22 -7.37
N TYR A 126 7.67 -0.13 -6.80
CA TYR A 126 6.36 0.05 -7.45
C TYR A 126 5.35 0.69 -6.51
N PHE A 127 4.55 1.60 -7.07
CA PHE A 127 3.45 2.24 -6.38
C PHE A 127 2.12 1.92 -7.06
N ILE A 128 1.12 1.51 -6.28
CA ILE A 128 -0.24 1.24 -6.75
C ILE A 128 -1.15 2.36 -6.26
N SER A 129 -1.69 3.15 -7.17
CA SER A 129 -2.71 4.15 -6.88
C SER A 129 -4.11 3.60 -7.10
N TYR A 130 -5.07 4.17 -6.39
CA TYR A 130 -6.48 3.77 -6.42
C TYR A 130 -7.40 4.92 -6.81
N THR A 131 -7.28 6.09 -6.16
CA THR A 131 -8.13 7.26 -6.44
C THR A 131 -7.63 8.03 -7.65
N GLU A 132 -8.56 8.67 -8.39
CA GLU A 132 -8.19 9.50 -9.55
C GLU A 132 -7.29 10.67 -9.15
N SER A 133 -7.54 11.27 -7.98
CA SER A 133 -6.72 12.36 -7.44
C SER A 133 -5.25 11.98 -7.27
N ILE A 134 -4.98 10.77 -6.77
CA ILE A 134 -3.60 10.28 -6.59
C ILE A 134 -3.00 9.80 -7.92
N LYS A 135 -3.79 9.20 -8.81
CA LYS A 135 -3.36 8.84 -10.17
C LYS A 135 -2.88 10.07 -10.93
N ASP A 136 -3.66 11.16 -10.91
CA ASP A 136 -3.29 12.40 -11.59
C ASP A 136 -1.96 12.97 -11.06
N LYS A 137 -1.77 12.97 -9.74
CA LYS A 137 -0.50 13.40 -9.13
C LYS A 137 0.66 12.49 -9.53
N ALA A 138 0.43 11.18 -9.57
CA ALA A 138 1.46 10.20 -9.95
C ALA A 138 1.85 10.34 -11.42
N ILE A 139 0.89 10.60 -12.32
CA ILE A 139 1.15 10.85 -13.75
C ILE A 139 1.96 12.15 -13.95
N MET A 140 1.73 13.16 -13.11
CA MET A 140 2.44 14.45 -13.19
C MET A 140 3.83 14.42 -12.56
N SER A 141 4.17 13.37 -11.84
CA SER A 141 5.46 13.24 -11.14
C SER A 141 6.55 12.78 -12.09
N ASP A 142 7.66 13.50 -12.17
CA ASP A 142 8.85 13.11 -12.94
C ASP A 142 9.59 11.90 -12.32
N GLU A 143 9.20 11.49 -11.12
CA GLU A 143 9.82 10.40 -10.36
C GLU A 143 9.10 9.04 -10.53
N LEU A 144 7.98 9.03 -11.27
CA LEU A 144 7.12 7.87 -11.46
C LEU A 144 6.85 7.64 -12.95
N GLU A 145 6.92 6.38 -13.37
CA GLU A 145 6.54 5.93 -14.70
C GLU A 145 5.31 5.03 -14.62
N MET A 146 4.24 5.39 -15.30
CA MET A 146 3.06 4.54 -15.41
C MET A 146 3.38 3.29 -16.22
N LEU A 147 3.23 2.11 -15.60
CA LEU A 147 3.47 0.83 -16.28
C LEU A 147 2.19 0.30 -16.94
N PHE A 148 1.11 0.19 -16.17
CA PHE A 148 -0.17 -0.29 -16.67
C PHE A 148 -1.34 0.17 -15.77
N GLN A 149 -2.54 0.01 -16.32
CA GLN A 149 -3.78 0.23 -15.60
C GLN A 149 -4.59 -1.07 -15.56
N SER A 150 -4.92 -1.51 -14.34
CA SER A 150 -5.82 -2.63 -14.05
C SER A 150 -6.95 -2.10 -13.19
N SER A 151 -8.03 -1.63 -13.86
CA SER A 151 -9.12 -0.92 -13.17
C SER A 151 -9.61 -1.66 -11.93
N PRO A 152 -9.75 -0.97 -10.78
CA PRO A 152 -9.61 0.48 -10.57
C PRO A 152 -8.17 0.95 -10.27
N PHE A 153 -7.18 0.07 -10.29
CA PHE A 153 -5.79 0.35 -9.92
C PHE A 153 -4.96 0.87 -11.10
N THR A 154 -3.96 1.69 -10.80
CA THR A 154 -2.89 2.06 -11.73
C THR A 154 -1.55 1.81 -11.06
N VAL A 155 -0.64 1.16 -11.77
CA VAL A 155 0.67 0.77 -11.27
C VAL A 155 1.74 1.65 -11.88
N PHE A 156 2.60 2.19 -11.02
CA PHE A 156 3.73 3.04 -11.38
C PHE A 156 5.03 2.40 -10.91
N LYS A 157 6.09 2.61 -11.67
CA LYS A 157 7.46 2.28 -11.29
C LYS A 157 8.14 3.55 -10.77
N LEU A 158 8.85 3.43 -9.66
CA LEU A 158 9.69 4.52 -9.16
C LEU A 158 11.01 4.54 -9.92
N PHE A 159 11.46 5.72 -10.34
CA PHE A 159 12.83 5.92 -10.75
C PHE A 159 13.70 5.96 -9.48
N SER A 160 14.36 4.86 -9.18
CA SER A 160 15.37 4.84 -8.13
C SER A 160 16.75 5.02 -8.77
N ASP A 161 17.47 6.06 -8.38
CA ASP A 161 18.91 5.99 -8.46
C ASP A 161 19.32 4.86 -7.52
N LYS A 162 19.83 3.76 -8.09
CA LYS A 162 20.32 2.65 -7.28
C LYS A 162 21.39 3.21 -6.37
N VAL A 163 21.10 3.35 -5.09
CA VAL A 163 22.13 3.60 -4.08
C VAL A 163 22.90 2.28 -3.96
N GLU A 164 23.96 2.14 -4.71
CA GLU A 164 24.93 1.11 -4.48
C GLU A 164 25.61 1.45 -3.14
N VAL A 165 25.29 0.68 -2.10
CA VAL A 165 26.05 0.76 -0.85
C VAL A 165 27.40 0.06 -1.11
N VAL A 166 28.35 0.83 -1.59
CA VAL A 166 29.73 0.39 -1.74
C VAL A 166 30.43 0.67 -0.41
N ASP A 167 30.87 -0.38 0.29
CA ASP A 167 31.63 -0.31 1.56
C ASP A 167 30.96 0.50 2.68
N ALA A 168 29.86 0.01 3.23
CA ALA A 168 29.33 0.54 4.48
C ALA A 168 30.19 0.08 5.65
N GLU A 169 31.02 0.97 6.23
CA GLU A 169 31.52 0.75 7.57
C GLU A 169 30.32 0.71 8.56
N LEU A 170 30.27 -0.36 9.36
CA LEU A 170 29.26 -0.46 10.44
C LEU A 170 29.47 0.71 11.41
N VAL A 171 28.55 1.69 11.36
CA VAL A 171 28.53 2.76 12.34
C VAL A 171 28.16 2.16 13.69
N ASN A 172 29.08 2.20 14.64
CA ASN A 172 28.84 1.73 16.00
C ASN A 172 28.03 2.76 16.77
N PHE A 173 26.72 2.57 16.84
CA PHE A 173 25.78 3.44 17.57
C PHE A 173 25.93 3.41 19.11
N THR A 174 26.89 2.68 19.65
CA THR A 174 27.07 2.53 21.11
C THR A 174 28.08 3.51 21.72
N GLN A 175 28.70 4.39 20.94
CA GLN A 175 29.55 5.45 21.46
C GLN A 175 28.85 6.80 21.31
N PRO A 176 28.37 7.44 22.40
CA PRO A 176 28.02 8.84 22.37
C PRO A 176 29.31 9.66 22.22
N GLU A 177 29.33 10.62 21.30
CA GLU A 177 30.35 11.67 21.22
C GLU A 177 30.28 12.57 22.46
#